data_82e9c6204be06f029b2166a8a92ed084
#
_entry.id   82e9c6204be06f029b2166a8a92ed084
#
_cell.length_a   1.000
_cell.length_b   1.000
_cell.length_c   1.000
_cell.angle_alpha   90.00
_cell.angle_beta   90.00
_cell.angle_gamma   90.00
#
_symmetry.space_group_name_H-M   'P 1'
#
loop_
_entity.id
_entity.type
_entity.pdbx_description
1 polymer ?
#
loop_
_entity_poly.entity_id
_entity_poly.type
_entity_poly.pdbx_seq_one_letter_code
_entity_poly.pdbx_strand_id
1 'polypeptide(L)'
;MIGTLVFVLIFLALGLSVVLAAMRSGRPPAGSKPESPGQRRAWGLGLGLVIVVLGVGLPVLVLATNGDDHASEGAGGTHLNAAATNGRELFAQNCATCHTLAGSNAVGRVGPNLDTLNGGDLKPAFVLDAIANGRARGAGQMPAGLLYGQDAKDVAEYVATVAGR
;
A
#
# COMPACT_ATOMS: atom_id res chain seq x y z
N MET A 1 13.14 1.78 -7.02
CA MET A 1 13.48 0.36 -7.29
C MET A 1 14.75 -0.10 -6.58
N ILE A 2 15.88 0.66 -6.59
CA ILE A 2 17.13 0.25 -5.90
C ILE A 2 16.92 0.12 -4.38
N GLY A 3 16.19 1.04 -3.75
CA GLY A 3 15.92 0.98 -2.31
C GLY A 3 15.13 -0.25 -1.87
N THR A 4 14.14 -0.67 -2.65
CA THR A 4 13.35 -1.87 -2.37
C THR A 4 14.21 -3.13 -2.48
N LEU A 5 15.10 -3.16 -3.47
CA LEU A 5 15.99 -4.30 -3.69
C LEU A 5 17.02 -4.42 -2.55
N VAL A 6 17.60 -3.29 -2.12
CA VAL A 6 18.51 -3.24 -0.97
C VAL A 6 17.81 -3.70 0.32
N PHE A 7 16.58 -3.22 0.55
CA PHE A 7 15.77 -3.61 1.69
C PHE A 7 15.50 -5.12 1.72
N VAL A 8 15.07 -5.70 0.60
CA VAL A 8 14.82 -7.15 0.49
C VAL A 8 16.09 -7.95 0.74
N LEU A 9 17.23 -7.53 0.18
CA LEU A 9 18.51 -8.21 0.39
C LEU A 9 18.97 -8.18 1.85
N ILE A 10 18.77 -7.05 2.55
CA ILE A 10 19.10 -6.94 3.98
C ILE A 10 18.23 -7.92 4.78
N PHE A 11 16.92 -7.98 4.52
CA PHE A 11 16.02 -8.89 5.22
C PHE A 11 16.33 -10.37 4.94
N LEU A 12 16.66 -10.71 3.70
CA LEU A 12 17.08 -12.06 3.33
C LEU A 12 18.39 -12.45 4.04
N ALA A 13 19.37 -11.54 4.07
CA ALA A 13 20.64 -11.78 4.75
C ALA A 13 20.45 -11.97 6.28
N LEU A 14 19.60 -11.13 6.91
CA LEU A 14 19.26 -11.26 8.32
C LEU A 14 18.53 -12.58 8.60
N GLY A 15 17.52 -12.93 7.81
CA GLY A 15 16.79 -14.19 7.95
C GLY A 15 17.70 -15.40 7.77
N LEU A 16 18.54 -15.40 6.75
CA LEU A 16 19.51 -16.47 6.50
C LEU A 16 20.54 -16.58 7.64
N SER A 17 21.02 -15.45 8.17
CA SER A 17 21.97 -15.45 9.29
C SER A 17 21.37 -16.07 10.56
N VAL A 18 20.09 -15.81 10.84
CA VAL A 18 19.37 -16.42 11.98
C VAL A 18 19.21 -17.93 11.78
N VAL A 19 18.82 -18.37 10.59
CA VAL A 19 18.69 -19.80 10.27
C VAL A 19 20.03 -20.50 10.37
N LEU A 20 21.10 -19.94 9.80
CA LEU A 20 22.44 -20.52 9.90
C LEU A 20 22.96 -20.55 11.34
N ALA A 21 22.69 -19.52 12.15
CA ALA A 21 23.01 -19.50 13.57
C ALA A 21 22.25 -20.61 14.33
N ALA A 22 20.96 -20.78 14.07
CA ALA A 22 20.14 -21.83 14.66
C ALA A 22 20.64 -23.23 14.27
N MET A 23 21.02 -23.45 13.03
CA MET A 23 21.58 -24.72 12.56
C MET A 23 22.96 -25.02 13.15
N ARG A 24 23.80 -23.98 13.34
CA ARG A 24 25.11 -24.11 14.01
C ARG A 24 25.01 -24.37 15.50
N SER A 25 23.97 -23.89 16.16
CA SER A 25 23.75 -24.06 17.62
C SER A 25 23.41 -25.50 18.05
N GLY A 26 23.22 -26.42 17.10
CA GLY A 26 22.88 -27.82 17.37
C GLY A 26 23.99 -28.69 18.00
N ARG A 27 25.26 -28.22 18.01
CA ARG A 27 26.37 -28.89 18.70
C ARG A 27 27.18 -27.87 19.47
N PRO A 28 27.16 -27.88 20.82
CA PRO A 28 28.05 -27.07 21.61
C PRO A 28 29.50 -27.46 21.26
N PRO A 29 30.41 -26.50 21.04
CA PRO A 29 31.82 -26.83 20.82
C PRO A 29 32.36 -27.58 22.04
N ALA A 30 33.14 -28.64 21.77
CA ALA A 30 33.78 -29.43 22.81
C ALA A 30 34.64 -28.50 23.70
N GLY A 31 34.27 -28.35 25.00
CA GLY A 31 34.95 -27.48 25.95
C GLY A 31 34.18 -26.18 26.29
N SER A 32 33.03 -25.91 25.73
CA SER A 32 32.19 -24.77 26.16
C SER A 32 31.62 -25.05 27.58
N LYS A 33 31.85 -24.10 28.49
CA LYS A 33 31.18 -24.15 29.81
C LYS A 33 29.67 -24.14 29.60
N PRO A 34 28.90 -24.95 30.32
CA PRO A 34 27.44 -24.92 30.23
C PRO A 34 26.95 -23.51 30.58
N GLU A 35 26.18 -22.91 29.66
CA GLU A 35 25.56 -21.62 29.92
C GLU A 35 24.66 -21.71 31.16
N SER A 36 24.82 -20.74 32.05
CA SER A 36 23.98 -20.70 33.26
C SER A 36 22.51 -20.49 32.86
N PRO A 37 21.55 -21.08 33.63
CA PRO A 37 20.12 -20.92 33.37
C PRO A 37 19.70 -19.41 33.25
N GLY A 38 20.39 -18.54 33.99
CA GLY A 38 20.17 -17.07 33.93
C GLY A 38 20.58 -16.48 32.59
N GLN A 39 21.70 -16.91 32.02
CA GLN A 39 22.19 -16.43 30.73
C GLN A 39 21.26 -16.82 29.57
N ARG A 40 20.74 -18.05 29.57
CA ARG A 40 19.74 -18.50 28.59
C ARG A 40 18.44 -17.70 28.66
N ARG A 41 17.97 -17.39 29.88
CA ARG A 41 16.79 -16.54 30.09
C ARG A 41 17.04 -15.09 29.60
N ALA A 42 18.20 -14.53 29.89
CA ALA A 42 18.57 -13.19 29.44
C ALA A 42 18.63 -13.09 27.92
N TRP A 43 19.22 -14.09 27.25
CA TRP A 43 19.24 -14.15 25.77
C TRP A 43 17.84 -14.32 25.19
N GLY A 44 17.00 -15.18 25.78
CA GLY A 44 15.61 -15.35 25.33
C GLY A 44 14.77 -14.10 25.48
N LEU A 45 14.90 -13.41 26.62
CA LEU A 45 14.22 -12.13 26.86
C LEU A 45 14.73 -11.02 25.94
N GLY A 46 16.03 -10.94 25.71
CA GLY A 46 16.63 -9.97 24.77
C GLY A 46 16.13 -10.17 23.34
N LEU A 47 16.15 -11.41 22.86
CA LEU A 47 15.64 -11.75 21.53
C LEU A 47 14.13 -11.49 21.42
N GLY A 48 13.35 -11.87 22.45
CA GLY A 48 11.92 -11.61 22.51
C GLY A 48 11.61 -10.11 22.44
N LEU A 49 12.37 -9.28 23.19
CA LEU A 49 12.24 -7.82 23.15
C LEU A 49 12.52 -7.27 21.75
N VAL A 50 13.58 -7.71 21.09
CA VAL A 50 13.93 -7.28 19.73
C VAL A 50 12.81 -7.64 18.74
N ILE A 51 12.26 -8.84 18.82
CA ILE A 51 11.15 -9.27 17.96
C ILE A 51 9.92 -8.40 18.18
N VAL A 52 9.57 -8.10 19.43
CA VAL A 52 8.41 -7.24 19.74
C VAL A 52 8.64 -5.81 19.27
N VAL A 53 9.82 -5.23 19.52
CA VAL A 53 10.13 -3.85 19.09
C VAL A 53 10.17 -3.73 17.58
N LEU A 54 10.81 -4.64 16.88
CA LEU A 54 10.92 -4.59 15.41
C LEU A 54 9.66 -5.12 14.71
N GLY A 55 9.01 -6.14 15.26
CA GLY A 55 7.84 -6.77 14.64
C GLY A 55 6.52 -6.03 14.88
N VAL A 56 6.40 -5.34 16.01
CA VAL A 56 5.17 -4.60 16.37
C VAL A 56 5.45 -3.11 16.51
N GLY A 57 6.48 -2.73 17.27
CA GLY A 57 6.77 -1.34 17.58
C GLY A 57 7.08 -0.51 16.32
N LEU A 58 7.92 -1.02 15.42
CA LEU A 58 8.28 -0.30 14.20
C LEU A 58 7.09 -0.13 13.24
N PRO A 59 6.29 -1.16 12.91
CA PRO A 59 5.08 -0.99 12.10
C PRO A 59 4.06 -0.03 12.72
N VAL A 60 3.83 -0.13 14.02
CA VAL A 60 2.92 0.79 14.73
C VAL A 60 3.43 2.23 14.67
N LEU A 61 4.75 2.45 14.87
CA LEU A 61 5.36 3.76 14.75
C LEU A 61 5.19 4.33 13.33
N VAL A 62 5.47 3.52 12.30
CA VAL A 62 5.31 3.94 10.89
C VAL A 62 3.86 4.29 10.58
N LEU A 63 2.89 3.48 11.02
CA LEU A 63 1.48 3.77 10.83
C LEU A 63 1.05 5.05 11.58
N ALA A 64 1.54 5.26 12.80
CA ALA A 64 1.21 6.44 13.59
C ALA A 64 1.83 7.73 13.03
N THR A 65 3.01 7.66 12.40
CA THR A 65 3.70 8.84 11.86
C THR A 65 3.36 9.12 10.39
N ASN A 66 2.95 8.13 9.62
CA ASN A 66 2.65 8.28 8.19
C ASN A 66 1.16 8.19 7.85
N GLY A 67 0.30 7.89 8.83
CA GLY A 67 -1.13 7.63 8.58
C GLY A 67 -1.90 8.87 8.12
N ASP A 68 -1.51 10.06 8.58
CA ASP A 68 -2.30 11.26 8.36
C ASP A 68 -1.75 12.17 7.25
N ASP A 69 -0.43 12.26 7.10
CA ASP A 69 0.18 13.24 6.19
C ASP A 69 0.13 12.84 4.72
N HIS A 70 0.19 11.54 4.41
CA HIS A 70 0.15 11.05 3.02
C HIS A 70 -1.26 10.70 2.53
N ALA A 71 -2.22 10.54 3.42
CA ALA A 71 -3.61 10.27 3.03
C ALA A 71 -4.23 11.47 2.28
N SER A 72 -3.85 12.69 2.62
CA SER A 72 -4.33 13.92 2.02
C SER A 72 -3.50 14.41 0.83
N GLU A 73 -2.38 13.76 0.50
CA GLU A 73 -1.58 14.10 -0.68
C GLU A 73 -1.94 13.21 -1.87
N GLY A 74 -2.41 13.83 -2.94
CA GLY A 74 -2.60 13.20 -4.24
C GLY A 74 -1.33 13.27 -5.10
N ALA A 75 -1.38 12.67 -6.30
CA ALA A 75 -0.30 12.76 -7.27
C ALA A 75 0.06 14.23 -7.58
N GLY A 76 1.35 14.49 -7.75
CA GLY A 76 1.85 15.83 -8.05
C GLY A 76 1.73 16.83 -6.90
N GLY A 77 1.58 16.38 -5.64
CA GLY A 77 1.45 17.26 -4.47
C GLY A 77 0.07 17.94 -4.37
N THR A 78 -0.95 17.40 -5.02
CA THR A 78 -2.32 17.92 -4.94
C THR A 78 -2.93 17.57 -3.60
N HIS A 79 -3.37 18.57 -2.84
CA HIS A 79 -4.11 18.34 -1.61
C HIS A 79 -5.49 17.74 -1.88
N LEU A 80 -5.75 16.58 -1.28
CA LEU A 80 -7.06 15.93 -1.31
C LEU A 80 -7.87 16.39 -0.12
N ASN A 81 -9.11 16.81 -0.36
CA ASN A 81 -10.07 17.00 0.72
C ASN A 81 -10.57 15.63 1.27
N ALA A 82 -11.35 15.64 2.33
CA ALA A 82 -11.84 14.41 2.97
C ALA A 82 -12.62 13.50 1.99
N ALA A 83 -13.45 14.07 1.12
CA ALA A 83 -14.19 13.34 0.10
C ALA A 83 -13.25 12.68 -0.92
N ALA A 84 -12.28 13.43 -1.45
CA ALA A 84 -11.30 12.90 -2.40
C ALA A 84 -10.36 11.87 -1.76
N THR A 85 -10.04 11.99 -0.46
CA THR A 85 -9.25 10.99 0.28
C THR A 85 -10.01 9.67 0.38
N ASN A 86 -11.29 9.69 0.78
CA ASN A 86 -12.15 8.50 0.78
C ASN A 86 -12.33 7.95 -0.65
N GLY A 87 -12.53 8.84 -1.61
CA GLY A 87 -12.64 8.48 -3.03
C GLY A 87 -11.42 7.76 -3.59
N ARG A 88 -10.20 8.08 -3.11
CA ARG A 88 -8.97 7.39 -3.49
C ARG A 88 -8.98 5.92 -3.06
N GLU A 89 -9.41 5.64 -1.85
CA GLU A 89 -9.50 4.27 -1.34
C GLU A 89 -10.55 3.47 -2.11
N LEU A 90 -11.72 4.05 -2.32
CA LEU A 90 -12.81 3.43 -3.07
C LEU A 90 -12.42 3.20 -4.54
N PHE A 91 -11.68 4.12 -5.15
CA PHE A 91 -11.13 3.96 -6.50
C PHE A 91 -10.16 2.78 -6.58
N ALA A 92 -9.25 2.67 -5.62
CA ALA A 92 -8.28 1.56 -5.58
C ALA A 92 -8.97 0.20 -5.50
N GLN A 93 -10.06 0.10 -4.75
CA GLN A 93 -10.81 -1.13 -4.55
C GLN A 93 -11.71 -1.51 -5.75
N ASN A 94 -12.32 -0.52 -6.42
CA ASN A 94 -13.39 -0.77 -7.38
C ASN A 94 -13.04 -0.44 -8.84
N CYS A 95 -12.06 0.44 -9.08
CA CYS A 95 -11.80 1.02 -10.40
C CYS A 95 -10.41 0.71 -10.95
N ALA A 96 -9.40 0.62 -10.08
CA ALA A 96 -7.98 0.50 -10.42
C ALA A 96 -7.65 -0.76 -11.25
N THR A 97 -8.42 -1.84 -11.10
CA THR A 97 -8.24 -3.07 -11.88
C THR A 97 -8.50 -2.86 -13.37
N CYS A 98 -9.42 -1.95 -13.70
CA CYS A 98 -9.83 -1.71 -15.09
C CYS A 98 -9.24 -0.42 -15.67
N HIS A 99 -9.05 0.62 -14.87
CA HIS A 99 -8.61 1.94 -15.33
C HIS A 99 -7.16 2.25 -14.99
N THR A 100 -6.48 2.96 -15.90
CA THR A 100 -5.21 3.63 -15.61
C THR A 100 -5.51 5.00 -14.99
N LEU A 101 -4.84 5.32 -13.88
CA LEU A 101 -4.85 6.62 -13.24
C LEU A 101 -3.55 6.79 -12.45
N ALA A 102 -2.69 7.70 -12.87
CA ALA A 102 -1.37 7.92 -12.27
C ALA A 102 -1.47 8.28 -10.77
N GLY A 103 -2.46 9.10 -10.42
CA GLY A 103 -2.72 9.51 -9.04
C GLY A 103 -2.99 8.36 -8.05
N SER A 104 -3.39 7.18 -8.55
CA SER A 104 -3.61 5.97 -7.76
C SER A 104 -2.57 4.88 -7.99
N ASN A 105 -1.53 5.13 -8.79
CA ASN A 105 -0.64 4.08 -9.32
C ASN A 105 -1.42 2.94 -10.02
N ALA A 106 -2.62 3.23 -10.54
CA ALA A 106 -3.46 2.28 -11.20
C ALA A 106 -3.01 2.07 -12.65
N VAL A 107 -2.88 0.81 -13.06
CA VAL A 107 -2.35 0.40 -14.37
C VAL A 107 -3.32 -0.46 -15.17
N GLY A 108 -4.60 -0.47 -14.80
CA GLY A 108 -5.65 -1.22 -15.49
C GLY A 108 -5.82 -0.73 -16.93
N ARG A 109 -6.04 -1.65 -17.86
CA ARG A 109 -6.13 -1.39 -19.32
C ARG A 109 -7.42 -1.87 -19.97
N VAL A 110 -8.39 -2.32 -19.19
CA VAL A 110 -9.70 -2.76 -19.69
C VAL A 110 -10.57 -1.55 -20.03
N GLY A 111 -10.54 -0.54 -19.14
CA GLY A 111 -11.16 0.76 -19.35
C GLY A 111 -10.18 1.80 -19.94
N PRO A 112 -10.67 2.99 -20.28
CA PRO A 112 -9.81 4.05 -20.77
C PRO A 112 -8.84 4.54 -19.68
N ASN A 113 -7.70 5.09 -20.14
CA ASN A 113 -6.79 5.83 -19.28
C ASN A 113 -7.45 7.16 -18.88
N LEU A 114 -7.69 7.35 -17.59
CA LEU A 114 -8.40 8.52 -17.07
C LEU A 114 -7.53 9.78 -17.11
N ASP A 115 -6.19 9.64 -17.10
CA ASP A 115 -5.29 10.79 -17.22
C ASP A 115 -5.33 11.46 -18.60
N THR A 116 -5.74 10.72 -19.63
CA THR A 116 -5.81 11.22 -21.00
C THR A 116 -7.23 11.40 -21.53
N LEU A 117 -8.21 10.81 -20.82
CA LEU A 117 -9.62 10.92 -21.21
C LEU A 117 -10.07 12.40 -21.11
N ASN A 118 -10.70 12.91 -22.16
CA ASN A 118 -11.08 14.31 -22.28
C ASN A 118 -9.93 15.31 -22.06
N GLY A 119 -8.69 14.91 -22.42
CA GLY A 119 -7.50 15.75 -22.19
C GLY A 119 -7.05 15.83 -20.73
N GLY A 120 -7.50 14.90 -19.87
CA GLY A 120 -7.19 14.91 -18.45
C GLY A 120 -8.09 15.82 -17.60
N ASP A 121 -9.01 16.57 -18.23
CA ASP A 121 -9.97 17.43 -17.50
C ASP A 121 -11.31 16.70 -17.33
N LEU A 122 -11.37 15.85 -16.30
CA LEU A 122 -12.58 15.12 -15.96
C LEU A 122 -13.40 15.89 -14.93
N LYS A 123 -14.65 16.16 -15.26
CA LYS A 123 -15.59 16.78 -14.31
C LYS A 123 -16.25 15.72 -13.42
N PRO A 124 -16.51 16.01 -12.12
CA PRO A 124 -17.17 15.05 -11.23
C PRO A 124 -18.49 14.51 -11.79
N ALA A 125 -19.29 15.37 -12.42
CA ALA A 125 -20.56 14.96 -13.03
C ALA A 125 -20.39 13.91 -14.16
N PHE A 126 -19.33 14.02 -14.95
CA PHE A 126 -19.03 13.06 -16.01
C PHE A 126 -18.66 11.68 -15.41
N VAL A 127 -17.86 11.69 -14.35
CA VAL A 127 -17.45 10.46 -13.65
C VAL A 127 -18.64 9.81 -12.95
N LEU A 128 -19.49 10.62 -12.28
CA LEU A 128 -20.72 10.15 -11.63
C LEU A 128 -21.67 9.48 -12.63
N ASP A 129 -21.87 10.11 -13.80
CA ASP A 129 -22.71 9.55 -14.85
C ASP A 129 -22.16 8.22 -15.38
N ALA A 130 -20.83 8.11 -15.50
CA ALA A 130 -20.19 6.87 -15.88
C ALA A 130 -20.37 5.76 -14.83
N ILE A 131 -20.26 6.09 -13.55
CA ILE A 131 -20.47 5.14 -12.44
C ILE A 131 -21.94 4.68 -12.39
N ALA A 132 -22.87 5.60 -12.51
CA ALA A 132 -24.29 5.33 -12.40
C ALA A 132 -24.82 4.50 -13.59
N ASN A 133 -24.47 4.89 -14.81
CA ASN A 133 -25.04 4.33 -16.03
C ASN A 133 -24.15 3.33 -16.75
N GLY A 134 -22.91 3.15 -16.30
CA GLY A 134 -21.93 2.33 -16.98
C GLY A 134 -21.49 2.90 -18.34
N ARG A 135 -20.59 2.21 -19.02
CA ARG A 135 -20.14 2.55 -20.37
C ARG A 135 -19.80 1.29 -21.15
N ALA A 136 -20.26 1.20 -22.38
CA ALA A 136 -19.94 0.13 -23.30
C ALA A 136 -19.21 0.72 -24.52
N ARG A 137 -17.96 1.15 -24.33
CA ARG A 137 -17.11 1.70 -25.39
C ARG A 137 -15.73 1.06 -25.32
N GLY A 138 -15.23 0.56 -26.46
CA GLY A 138 -13.90 -0.04 -26.55
C GLY A 138 -13.88 -1.53 -26.22
N ALA A 139 -12.75 -2.03 -25.71
CA ALA A 139 -12.48 -3.45 -25.48
C ALA A 139 -13.19 -4.01 -24.24
N GLY A 140 -13.71 -3.17 -23.35
CA GLY A 140 -14.36 -3.56 -22.12
C GLY A 140 -15.71 -2.89 -21.91
N GLN A 141 -16.48 -3.45 -20.99
CA GLN A 141 -17.73 -2.86 -20.52
C GLN A 141 -17.61 -2.46 -19.07
N MET A 142 -17.86 -1.19 -18.76
CA MET A 142 -18.00 -0.71 -17.39
C MET A 142 -19.43 -0.99 -16.92
N PRO A 143 -19.63 -1.81 -15.90
CA PRO A 143 -20.97 -2.05 -15.35
C PRO A 143 -21.59 -0.78 -14.79
N ALA A 144 -22.91 -0.68 -14.84
CA ALA A 144 -23.65 0.38 -14.20
C ALA A 144 -23.74 0.12 -12.67
N GLY A 145 -23.80 1.20 -11.88
CA GLY A 145 -24.08 1.11 -10.45
C GLY A 145 -23.00 0.44 -9.63
N LEU A 146 -21.71 0.65 -9.96
CA LEU A 146 -20.58 0.12 -9.21
C LEU A 146 -20.49 0.71 -7.79
N LEU A 147 -20.91 1.96 -7.64
CA LEU A 147 -21.00 2.69 -6.37
C LEU A 147 -22.24 3.56 -6.37
N TYR A 148 -22.74 3.88 -5.16
CA TYR A 148 -23.95 4.67 -4.97
C TYR A 148 -23.74 5.78 -3.93
N GLY A 149 -24.63 6.77 -3.94
CA GLY A 149 -24.71 7.78 -2.90
C GLY A 149 -23.44 8.61 -2.74
N GLN A 150 -22.94 8.69 -1.51
CA GLN A 150 -21.75 9.49 -1.19
C GLN A 150 -20.48 8.86 -1.75
N ASP A 151 -20.34 7.54 -1.73
CA ASP A 151 -19.16 6.82 -2.23
C ASP A 151 -18.89 7.11 -3.71
N ALA A 152 -19.95 7.13 -4.53
CA ALA A 152 -19.84 7.49 -5.94
C ALA A 152 -19.38 8.95 -6.13
N LYS A 153 -19.85 9.87 -5.28
CA LYS A 153 -19.45 11.27 -5.30
C LYS A 153 -17.99 11.45 -4.89
N ASP A 154 -17.55 10.74 -3.87
CA ASP A 154 -16.19 10.79 -3.36
C ASP A 154 -15.19 10.29 -4.42
N VAL A 155 -15.51 9.18 -5.10
CA VAL A 155 -14.71 8.70 -6.24
C VAL A 155 -14.70 9.71 -7.39
N ALA A 156 -15.83 10.30 -7.71
CA ALA A 156 -15.91 11.28 -8.77
C ALA A 156 -15.10 12.54 -8.48
N GLU A 157 -15.13 13.02 -7.24
CA GLU A 157 -14.31 14.14 -6.76
C GLU A 157 -12.82 13.80 -6.83
N TYR A 158 -12.44 12.62 -6.34
CA TYR A 158 -11.06 12.17 -6.40
C TYR A 158 -10.53 12.12 -7.84
N VAL A 159 -11.22 11.41 -8.73
CA VAL A 159 -10.79 11.28 -10.13
C VAL A 159 -10.69 12.64 -10.81
N ALA A 160 -11.67 13.53 -10.62
CA ALA A 160 -11.64 14.87 -11.18
C ALA A 160 -10.49 15.72 -10.61
N THR A 161 -10.06 15.44 -9.38
CA THR A 161 -8.96 16.19 -8.73
C THR A 161 -7.59 15.75 -9.25
N VAL A 162 -7.39 14.46 -9.57
CA VAL A 162 -6.04 13.92 -9.86
C VAL A 162 -5.81 13.53 -11.32
N ALA A 163 -6.85 13.39 -12.14
CA ALA A 163 -6.70 13.00 -13.54
C ALA A 163 -5.89 14.03 -14.32
N GLY A 164 -4.92 13.56 -15.10
CA GLY A 164 -4.07 14.39 -15.94
C GLY A 164 -3.03 15.23 -15.21
N ARG A 165 -2.73 14.91 -13.94
CA ARG A 165 -1.74 15.65 -13.12
C ARG A 165 -0.50 14.83 -12.79
#